data_c7e104007d97304270fd3ef98c4b7651
#
_entry.id   c7e104007d97304270fd3ef98c4b7651
#
_cell.length_a   1.000
_cell.length_b   1.000
_cell.length_c   1.000
_cell.angle_alpha   90.00
_cell.angle_beta   90.00
_cell.angle_gamma   90.00
#
_symmetry.space_group_name_H-M   'P 1'
#
loop_
_entity.id
_entity.type
_entity.pdbx_description
1 polymer ?
#
loop_
_entity_poly.entity_id
_entity_poly.type
_entity_poly.pdbx_seq_one_letter_code
_entity_poly.pdbx_strand_id
1 'polypeptide(L)'
;EDFVRGQKVLINESNEFRPGSISKLPVGILTIRDLDSGARKLTDTFAVQNSLKHSRADAIGRLPPGSKVQIKQYLEELFRVSNNSAQYHLRVMQGGTQVLNSRTLAELGVGSFSEDPHVSAPNSVGKVFGDIYRGKVFSPTWRNYFYDTLGSAVGSLKDAIPAGIPKGVRVVNKVGFLFGGKENTYSDAATVFANNTDY
;
A
#
# COMPACT_ATOMS: atom_id res chain seq x y z
N GLU A 1 16.18 -6.08 4.22
CA GLU A 1 16.30 -7.43 4.79
C GLU A 1 16.42 -8.44 3.66
N ASP A 2 17.44 -9.32 3.75
CA ASP A 2 17.51 -10.55 2.94
C ASP A 2 16.56 -11.58 3.58
N PHE A 3 15.47 -11.89 2.90
CA PHE A 3 14.44 -12.79 3.46
C PHE A 3 14.87 -14.26 3.49
N VAL A 4 15.84 -14.63 2.68
CA VAL A 4 16.39 -16.01 2.61
C VAL A 4 17.40 -16.26 3.73
N ARG A 5 18.31 -15.30 3.97
CA ARG A 5 19.37 -15.41 4.97
C ARG A 5 19.03 -14.78 6.32
N GLY A 6 17.96 -13.99 6.38
CA GLY A 6 17.55 -13.26 7.58
C GLY A 6 18.46 -12.08 7.96
N GLN A 7 19.38 -11.70 7.08
CA GLN A 7 20.29 -10.58 7.31
C GLN A 7 19.58 -9.25 7.10
N LYS A 8 19.92 -8.26 7.93
CA LYS A 8 19.33 -6.92 7.87
C LYS A 8 20.42 -5.86 7.90
N VAL A 9 20.20 -4.81 7.13
CA VAL A 9 20.89 -3.52 7.28
C VAL A 9 19.87 -2.50 7.72
N LEU A 10 20.11 -1.84 8.84
CA LEU A 10 19.20 -0.89 9.47
C LEU A 10 19.91 0.46 9.56
N ILE A 11 19.30 1.49 8.97
CA ILE A 11 19.83 2.87 8.96
C ILE A 11 18.68 3.80 9.31
N ASN A 12 18.75 4.44 10.48
CA ASN A 12 17.72 5.33 11.00
C ASN A 12 16.30 4.72 10.95
N GLU A 13 16.22 3.43 11.14
CA GLU A 13 15.02 2.61 10.86
C GLU A 13 13.82 2.96 11.74
N SER A 14 14.05 3.60 12.87
CA SER A 14 13.01 4.05 13.81
C SER A 14 12.61 5.50 13.63
N ASN A 15 13.30 6.25 12.77
CA ASN A 15 12.97 7.65 12.54
C ASN A 15 11.65 7.75 11.77
N GLU A 16 10.72 8.51 12.32
CA GLU A 16 9.45 8.79 11.67
C GLU A 16 9.63 9.85 10.57
N PHE A 17 8.94 9.65 9.47
CA PHE A 17 8.92 10.56 8.34
C PHE A 17 7.51 10.64 7.74
N ARG A 18 7.27 11.65 6.92
CA ARG A 18 6.01 11.77 6.16
C ARG A 18 6.07 10.87 4.92
N PRO A 19 5.34 9.75 4.87
CA PRO A 19 5.58 8.69 3.88
C PRO A 19 5.03 8.97 2.48
N GLY A 20 4.28 10.06 2.28
CA GLY A 20 3.54 10.26 1.05
C GLY A 20 2.60 9.08 0.77
N SER A 21 2.56 8.62 -0.48
CA SER A 21 1.65 7.53 -0.88
C SER A 21 2.02 6.14 -0.36
N ILE A 22 3.10 5.97 0.43
CA ILE A 22 3.33 4.72 1.17
C ILE A 22 2.22 4.50 2.21
N SER A 23 1.61 5.56 2.75
CA SER A 23 0.46 5.47 3.65
C SER A 23 -0.76 4.73 3.07
N LYS A 24 -0.81 4.53 1.76
CA LYS A 24 -1.84 3.71 1.08
C LYS A 24 -1.70 2.21 1.35
N LEU A 25 -0.52 1.76 1.76
CA LEU A 25 -0.28 0.33 2.01
C LEU A 25 -1.19 -0.23 3.12
N PRO A 26 -1.31 0.36 4.33
CA PRO A 26 -2.25 -0.16 5.32
C PRO A 26 -3.69 -0.26 4.80
N VAL A 27 -4.14 0.76 4.06
CA VAL A 27 -5.49 0.78 3.46
C VAL A 27 -5.71 -0.44 2.56
N GLY A 28 -4.78 -0.68 1.63
CA GLY A 28 -4.87 -1.81 0.69
C GLY A 28 -4.68 -3.16 1.37
N ILE A 29 -3.69 -3.27 2.27
CA ILE A 29 -3.39 -4.52 3.00
C ILE A 29 -4.58 -4.95 3.85
N LEU A 30 -5.16 -4.06 4.64
CA LEU A 30 -6.31 -4.39 5.50
C LEU A 30 -7.58 -4.68 4.67
N THR A 31 -7.76 -4.02 3.51
CA THR A 31 -8.82 -4.39 2.58
C THR A 31 -8.63 -5.83 2.07
N ILE A 32 -7.39 -6.21 1.70
CA ILE A 32 -7.09 -7.58 1.24
C ILE A 32 -7.27 -8.60 2.38
N ARG A 33 -6.97 -8.24 3.63
CA ARG A 33 -7.25 -9.11 4.79
C ARG A 33 -8.76 -9.36 4.97
N ASP A 34 -9.59 -8.34 4.76
CA ASP A 34 -11.05 -8.52 4.78
C ASP A 34 -11.53 -9.47 3.67
N LEU A 35 -10.85 -9.46 2.51
CA LEU A 35 -11.12 -10.40 1.42
C LEU A 35 -10.64 -11.83 1.78
N ASP A 36 -9.45 -11.96 2.35
CA ASP A 36 -8.85 -13.24 2.76
C ASP A 36 -9.67 -13.93 3.86
N SER A 37 -10.21 -13.17 4.80
CA SER A 37 -11.10 -13.70 5.84
C SER A 37 -12.51 -14.02 5.36
N GLY A 38 -12.88 -13.65 4.12
CA GLY A 38 -14.22 -13.78 3.59
C GLY A 38 -15.22 -12.73 4.10
N ALA A 39 -14.78 -11.76 4.89
CA ALA A 39 -15.64 -10.66 5.36
C ALA A 39 -16.13 -9.77 4.21
N ARG A 40 -15.39 -9.75 3.09
CA ARG A 40 -15.72 -9.03 1.85
C ARG A 40 -15.38 -9.88 0.63
N LYS A 41 -15.91 -9.44 -0.53
CA LYS A 41 -15.61 -10.04 -1.85
C LYS A 41 -15.09 -8.95 -2.78
N LEU A 42 -14.24 -9.32 -3.75
CA LEU A 42 -13.76 -8.40 -4.79
C LEU A 42 -14.90 -7.74 -5.57
N THR A 43 -16.03 -8.44 -5.70
CA THR A 43 -17.24 -7.99 -6.40
C THR A 43 -18.14 -7.09 -5.56
N ASP A 44 -17.91 -7.00 -4.24
CA ASP A 44 -18.65 -6.07 -3.40
C ASP A 44 -18.42 -4.64 -3.88
N THR A 45 -19.46 -3.83 -3.83
CA THR A 45 -19.41 -2.46 -4.33
C THR A 45 -19.51 -1.43 -3.22
N PHE A 46 -18.76 -0.34 -3.38
CA PHE A 46 -18.89 0.85 -2.56
C PHE A 46 -19.21 2.04 -3.43
N ALA A 47 -20.17 2.86 -3.01
CA ALA A 47 -20.64 4.00 -3.83
C ALA A 47 -19.64 5.15 -3.79
N VAL A 48 -19.40 5.77 -4.95
CA VAL A 48 -18.59 6.99 -5.06
C VAL A 48 -19.26 8.11 -4.29
N GLN A 49 -18.53 8.71 -3.36
CA GLN A 49 -18.97 9.85 -2.55
C GLN A 49 -18.23 11.11 -2.99
N ASN A 50 -18.98 12.19 -3.20
CA ASN A 50 -18.40 13.44 -3.72
C ASN A 50 -17.33 14.04 -2.77
N SER A 51 -17.54 13.91 -1.47
CA SER A 51 -16.60 14.36 -0.42
C SER A 51 -15.27 13.59 -0.36
N LEU A 52 -15.20 12.40 -0.98
CA LEU A 52 -14.03 11.54 -1.01
C LEU A 52 -13.24 11.62 -2.33
N LYS A 53 -13.64 12.49 -3.24
CA LYS A 53 -12.93 12.71 -4.49
C LYS A 53 -11.74 13.64 -4.25
N HIS A 54 -10.55 13.20 -4.61
CA HIS A 54 -9.34 14.02 -4.55
C HIS A 54 -9.17 14.86 -5.82
N SER A 55 -9.38 14.24 -6.97
CA SER A 55 -9.30 14.90 -8.28
C SER A 55 -10.39 14.40 -9.21
N ARG A 56 -11.02 15.32 -9.96
CA ARG A 56 -11.98 14.95 -11.00
C ARG A 56 -11.32 14.36 -12.26
N ALA A 57 -9.98 14.39 -12.33
CA ALA A 57 -9.23 13.83 -13.44
C ALA A 57 -8.88 12.34 -13.23
N ASP A 58 -8.88 11.84 -11.98
CA ASP A 58 -8.59 10.44 -11.71
C ASP A 58 -9.78 9.50 -12.03
N ALA A 59 -9.50 8.22 -12.22
CA ALA A 59 -10.48 7.24 -12.69
C ALA A 59 -11.71 7.11 -11.77
N ILE A 60 -11.52 7.24 -10.46
CA ILE A 60 -12.60 7.19 -9.47
C ILE A 60 -13.28 8.56 -9.33
N GLY A 61 -12.49 9.63 -9.26
CA GLY A 61 -13.00 10.97 -9.01
C GLY A 61 -13.89 11.52 -10.12
N ARG A 62 -13.71 11.10 -11.38
CA ARG A 62 -14.57 11.50 -12.50
C ARG A 62 -15.94 10.81 -12.54
N LEU A 63 -16.10 9.70 -11.82
CA LEU A 63 -17.40 9.00 -11.81
C LEU A 63 -18.46 9.84 -11.09
N PRO A 64 -19.74 9.81 -11.52
CA PRO A 64 -20.82 10.45 -10.80
C PRO A 64 -20.93 9.99 -9.35
N PRO A 65 -21.31 10.86 -8.39
CA PRO A 65 -21.67 10.42 -7.05
C PRO A 65 -22.77 9.34 -7.08
N GLY A 66 -22.66 8.33 -6.24
CA GLY A 66 -23.56 7.18 -6.21
C GLY A 66 -23.18 6.05 -7.17
N SER A 67 -22.22 6.25 -8.09
CA SER A 67 -21.70 5.15 -8.93
C SER A 67 -21.18 4.01 -8.08
N LYS A 68 -21.64 2.80 -8.34
CA LYS A 68 -21.15 1.60 -7.63
C LYS A 68 -19.85 1.12 -8.25
N VAL A 69 -18.79 1.13 -7.49
CA VAL A 69 -17.45 0.68 -7.90
C VAL A 69 -17.06 -0.54 -7.08
N GLN A 70 -16.57 -1.59 -7.72
CA GLN A 70 -16.14 -2.81 -7.03
C GLN A 70 -14.87 -2.59 -6.21
N ILE A 71 -14.73 -3.32 -5.10
CA ILE A 71 -13.51 -3.33 -4.27
C ILE A 71 -12.29 -3.66 -5.12
N LYS A 72 -12.40 -4.60 -6.06
CA LYS A 72 -11.34 -4.93 -7.02
C LYS A 72 -10.83 -3.67 -7.73
N GLN A 73 -11.71 -2.88 -8.30
CA GLN A 73 -11.34 -1.67 -9.04
C GLN A 73 -10.70 -0.60 -8.13
N TYR A 74 -11.20 -0.44 -6.91
CA TYR A 74 -10.57 0.46 -5.94
C TYR A 74 -9.14 0.03 -5.59
N LEU A 75 -8.87 -1.28 -5.38
CA LEU A 75 -7.53 -1.79 -5.11
C LEU A 75 -6.59 -1.64 -6.31
N GLU A 76 -7.07 -1.93 -7.51
CA GLU A 76 -6.30 -1.73 -8.75
C GLU A 76 -5.89 -0.26 -8.92
N GLU A 77 -6.82 0.68 -8.75
CA GLU A 77 -6.53 2.11 -8.81
C GLU A 77 -5.61 2.58 -7.69
N LEU A 78 -5.79 2.06 -6.47
CA LEU A 78 -4.94 2.37 -5.32
C LEU A 78 -3.47 2.04 -5.58
N PHE A 79 -3.20 0.87 -6.13
CA PHE A 79 -1.83 0.36 -6.28
C PHE A 79 -1.23 0.70 -7.65
N ARG A 80 -1.99 0.55 -8.74
CA ARG A 80 -1.49 0.73 -10.10
C ARG A 80 -1.10 2.16 -10.43
N VAL A 81 -1.91 3.14 -10.01
CA VAL A 81 -1.70 4.56 -10.29
C VAL A 81 -1.66 5.42 -9.02
N SER A 82 -1.62 4.79 -7.85
CA SER A 82 -1.57 5.50 -6.56
C SER A 82 -2.75 6.46 -6.34
N ASN A 83 -3.95 6.09 -6.75
CA ASN A 83 -5.16 6.91 -6.77
C ASN A 83 -5.59 7.34 -5.35
N ASN A 84 -5.68 8.65 -5.10
CA ASN A 84 -6.08 9.19 -3.80
C ASN A 84 -7.59 9.05 -3.55
N SER A 85 -8.43 9.20 -4.59
CA SER A 85 -9.88 8.99 -4.44
C SER A 85 -10.17 7.53 -4.04
N ALA A 86 -9.45 6.57 -4.62
CA ALA A 86 -9.55 5.15 -4.22
C ALA A 86 -9.14 4.95 -2.76
N GLN A 87 -8.03 5.57 -2.31
CA GLN A 87 -7.59 5.53 -0.92
C GLN A 87 -8.67 6.00 0.04
N TYR A 88 -9.26 7.17 -0.23
CA TYR A 88 -10.26 7.76 0.67
C TYR A 88 -11.53 6.91 0.75
N HIS A 89 -12.00 6.36 -0.37
CA HIS A 89 -13.16 5.47 -0.38
C HIS A 89 -12.91 4.17 0.38
N LEU A 90 -11.77 3.48 0.14
CA LEU A 90 -11.42 2.27 0.86
C LEU A 90 -11.23 2.52 2.37
N ARG A 91 -10.63 3.65 2.75
CA ARG A 91 -10.50 4.04 4.15
C ARG A 91 -11.85 4.20 4.84
N VAL A 92 -12.77 4.93 4.21
CA VAL A 92 -14.13 5.13 4.76
C VAL A 92 -14.90 3.81 4.81
N MET A 93 -14.75 2.97 3.79
CA MET A 93 -15.34 1.62 3.77
C MET A 93 -14.87 0.77 4.96
N GLN A 94 -13.64 0.99 5.44
CA GLN A 94 -13.07 0.30 6.61
C GLN A 94 -13.41 0.95 7.97
N GLY A 95 -14.23 2.00 7.99
CA GLY A 95 -14.64 2.68 9.23
C GLY A 95 -13.88 3.99 9.53
N GLY A 96 -13.08 4.47 8.58
CA GLY A 96 -12.36 5.74 8.70
C GLY A 96 -10.96 5.62 9.31
N THR A 97 -10.28 6.76 9.46
CA THR A 97 -8.86 6.83 9.83
C THR A 97 -8.54 6.19 11.18
N GLN A 98 -9.34 6.47 12.20
CA GLN A 98 -9.08 5.93 13.54
C GLN A 98 -9.18 4.41 13.58
N VAL A 99 -10.21 3.84 12.94
CA VAL A 99 -10.38 2.39 12.83
C VAL A 99 -9.22 1.79 12.04
N LEU A 100 -8.83 2.41 10.93
CA LEU A 100 -7.70 1.95 10.12
C LEU A 100 -6.39 1.92 10.93
N ASN A 101 -6.08 2.99 11.68
CA ASN A 101 -4.89 3.06 12.51
C ASN A 101 -4.91 2.00 13.63
N SER A 102 -6.04 1.82 14.31
CA SER A 102 -6.21 0.79 15.34
C SER A 102 -6.03 -0.62 14.75
N ARG A 103 -6.59 -0.88 13.59
CA ARG A 103 -6.41 -2.15 12.88
C ARG A 103 -4.96 -2.35 12.42
N THR A 104 -4.29 -1.30 11.94
CA THR A 104 -2.88 -1.36 11.55
C THR A 104 -2.01 -1.81 12.73
N LEU A 105 -2.23 -1.23 13.90
CA LEU A 105 -1.52 -1.64 15.12
C LEU A 105 -1.89 -3.09 15.53
N ALA A 106 -3.15 -3.41 15.59
CA ALA A 106 -3.63 -4.70 16.10
C ALA A 106 -3.30 -5.88 15.15
N GLU A 107 -3.45 -5.67 13.83
CA GLU A 107 -3.38 -6.75 12.85
C GLU A 107 -2.01 -6.84 12.15
N LEU A 108 -1.28 -5.73 12.03
CA LEU A 108 0.05 -5.70 11.40
C LEU A 108 1.18 -5.52 12.43
N GLY A 109 0.84 -5.19 13.68
CA GLY A 109 1.79 -5.03 14.78
C GLY A 109 2.76 -3.87 14.60
N VAL A 110 2.29 -2.76 13.98
CA VAL A 110 3.10 -1.56 13.73
C VAL A 110 2.30 -0.30 14.10
N GLY A 111 2.91 0.58 14.91
CA GLY A 111 2.32 1.83 15.34
C GLY A 111 2.67 3.01 14.43
N SER A 112 3.91 3.05 13.93
CA SER A 112 4.39 4.12 13.03
C SER A 112 4.14 3.76 11.57
N PHE A 113 2.86 3.64 11.20
CA PHE A 113 2.41 3.40 9.84
C PHE A 113 0.96 3.86 9.71
N SER A 114 0.74 5.16 9.76
CA SER A 114 -0.59 5.74 9.88
C SER A 114 -0.86 6.83 8.85
N GLU A 115 -2.14 7.10 8.61
CA GLU A 115 -2.59 8.22 7.77
C GLU A 115 -2.81 9.51 8.55
N ASP A 116 -3.09 9.41 9.84
CA ASP A 116 -3.28 10.57 10.72
C ASP A 116 -2.87 10.18 12.16
N PRO A 117 -1.75 10.72 12.67
CA PRO A 117 -0.79 11.57 11.94
C PRO A 117 -0.18 10.83 10.74
N HIS A 118 0.12 11.59 9.66
CA HIS A 118 0.68 11.04 8.42
C HIS A 118 2.16 10.73 8.61
N VAL A 119 2.45 9.59 9.23
CA VAL A 119 3.80 9.16 9.59
C VAL A 119 4.05 7.69 9.28
N SER A 120 5.29 7.37 8.99
CA SER A 120 5.81 6.00 8.91
C SER A 120 7.25 5.96 9.38
N ALA A 121 7.68 4.81 9.89
CA ALA A 121 9.08 4.51 10.14
C ALA A 121 9.54 3.37 9.21
N PRO A 122 10.80 3.38 8.72
CA PRO A 122 11.32 2.33 7.83
C PRO A 122 11.15 0.91 8.39
N ASN A 123 11.40 0.72 9.69
CA ASN A 123 11.25 -0.57 10.36
C ASN A 123 9.79 -1.08 10.35
N SER A 124 8.82 -0.18 10.50
CA SER A 124 7.39 -0.54 10.46
C SER A 124 6.99 -1.03 9.06
N VAL A 125 7.40 -0.31 8.03
CA VAL A 125 7.14 -0.69 6.64
C VAL A 125 7.86 -1.99 6.29
N GLY A 126 9.16 -2.09 6.62
CA GLY A 126 9.98 -3.28 6.40
C GLY A 126 9.43 -4.53 7.12
N LYS A 127 8.95 -4.37 8.37
CA LYS A 127 8.29 -5.45 9.11
C LYS A 127 7.07 -5.97 8.36
N VAL A 128 6.19 -5.07 7.88
CA VAL A 128 4.97 -5.46 7.17
C VAL A 128 5.31 -6.22 5.89
N PHE A 129 6.26 -5.74 5.07
CA PHE A 129 6.70 -6.44 3.86
C PHE A 129 7.30 -7.81 4.18
N GLY A 130 8.16 -7.89 5.20
CA GLY A 130 8.72 -9.16 5.66
C GLY A 130 7.67 -10.15 6.18
N ASP A 131 6.67 -9.67 6.89
CA ASP A 131 5.57 -10.53 7.38
C ASP A 131 4.65 -10.99 6.24
N ILE A 132 4.42 -10.14 5.21
CA ILE A 132 3.73 -10.56 3.99
C ILE A 132 4.54 -11.64 3.26
N TYR A 133 5.84 -11.45 3.08
CA TYR A 133 6.71 -12.43 2.43
C TYR A 133 6.65 -13.79 3.13
N ARG A 134 6.72 -13.80 4.46
CA ARG A 134 6.66 -15.03 5.28
C ARG A 134 5.26 -15.65 5.42
N GLY A 135 4.25 -15.07 4.76
CA GLY A 135 2.87 -15.59 4.82
C GLY A 135 2.15 -15.37 6.13
N LYS A 136 2.58 -14.41 6.95
CA LYS A 136 1.95 -14.10 8.25
C LYS A 136 0.74 -13.17 8.13
N VAL A 137 0.63 -12.45 7.01
CA VAL A 137 -0.42 -11.45 6.79
C VAL A 137 -1.56 -11.98 5.95
N PHE A 138 -1.25 -12.79 4.93
CA PHE A 138 -2.18 -13.32 3.95
C PHE A 138 -2.02 -14.82 3.74
N SER A 139 -3.10 -15.48 3.34
CA SER A 139 -3.03 -16.80 2.70
C SER A 139 -2.23 -16.72 1.39
N PRO A 140 -1.70 -17.85 0.87
CA PRO A 140 -0.91 -17.85 -0.37
C PRO A 140 -1.63 -17.18 -1.56
N THR A 141 -2.93 -17.40 -1.72
CA THR A 141 -3.75 -16.81 -2.78
C THR A 141 -3.77 -15.29 -2.70
N TRP A 142 -4.03 -14.74 -1.53
CA TRP A 142 -4.15 -13.30 -1.32
C TRP A 142 -2.79 -12.59 -1.25
N ARG A 143 -1.75 -13.29 -0.83
CA ARG A 143 -0.37 -12.80 -0.95
C ARG A 143 0.03 -12.63 -2.42
N ASN A 144 -0.28 -13.59 -3.28
CA ASN A 144 -0.05 -13.46 -4.72
C ASN A 144 -0.88 -12.31 -5.31
N TYR A 145 -2.15 -12.22 -4.96
CA TYR A 145 -3.00 -11.10 -5.38
C TYR A 145 -2.43 -9.73 -4.98
N PHE A 146 -1.94 -9.60 -3.74
CA PHE A 146 -1.26 -8.38 -3.28
C PHE A 146 -0.05 -8.05 -4.14
N TYR A 147 0.84 -9.03 -4.35
CA TYR A 147 2.05 -8.81 -5.16
C TYR A 147 1.73 -8.49 -6.62
N ASP A 148 0.75 -9.15 -7.22
CA ASP A 148 0.37 -8.91 -8.61
C ASP A 148 -0.27 -7.52 -8.77
N THR A 149 -1.14 -7.14 -7.84
CA THR A 149 -1.81 -5.83 -7.89
C THR A 149 -0.82 -4.70 -7.62
N LEU A 150 0.04 -4.83 -6.61
CA LEU A 150 1.06 -3.83 -6.30
C LEU A 150 2.12 -3.75 -7.40
N GLY A 151 2.53 -4.89 -7.97
CA GLY A 151 3.49 -4.99 -9.07
C GLY A 151 2.98 -4.44 -10.40
N SER A 152 1.66 -4.21 -10.53
CA SER A 152 1.03 -3.59 -11.71
C SER A 152 1.24 -2.07 -11.80
N ALA A 153 1.96 -1.45 -10.86
CA ALA A 153 2.29 -0.02 -10.86
C ALA A 153 2.88 0.43 -12.21
N VAL A 154 2.54 1.63 -12.64
CA VAL A 154 2.93 2.18 -13.96
C VAL A 154 3.56 3.58 -13.85
N GLY A 155 4.27 3.98 -14.92
CA GLY A 155 4.86 5.31 -15.05
C GLY A 155 5.93 5.58 -13.98
N SER A 156 5.98 6.82 -13.49
CA SER A 156 6.96 7.28 -12.49
C SER A 156 6.93 6.52 -11.16
N LEU A 157 5.92 5.69 -10.91
CA LEU A 157 5.89 4.80 -9.75
C LEU A 157 6.96 3.70 -9.80
N LYS A 158 7.65 3.54 -10.95
CA LYS A 158 8.77 2.61 -11.16
C LYS A 158 10.13 3.28 -11.26
N ASP A 159 10.22 4.59 -11.06
CA ASP A 159 11.46 5.36 -11.25
C ASP A 159 12.39 5.36 -10.01
N ALA A 160 12.02 4.63 -8.94
CA ALA A 160 12.82 4.53 -7.72
C ALA A 160 13.54 3.16 -7.63
N ILE A 161 13.24 2.32 -6.63
CA ILE A 161 13.92 1.02 -6.47
C ILE A 161 13.90 0.19 -7.77
N PRO A 162 12.77 0.05 -8.50
CA PRO A 162 12.76 -0.78 -9.73
C PRO A 162 13.75 -0.30 -10.80
N ALA A 163 14.00 1.01 -10.92
CA ALA A 163 14.92 1.54 -11.92
C ALA A 163 16.40 1.16 -11.67
N GLY A 164 16.75 0.87 -10.40
CA GLY A 164 18.10 0.43 -10.01
C GLY A 164 18.31 -1.08 -10.06
N ILE A 165 17.28 -1.86 -10.36
CA ILE A 165 17.34 -3.34 -10.34
C ILE A 165 17.56 -3.87 -11.75
N PRO A 166 18.38 -4.91 -11.96
CA PRO A 166 18.63 -5.51 -13.26
C PRO A 166 17.32 -5.95 -13.96
N LYS A 167 17.27 -5.80 -15.27
CA LYS A 167 16.12 -6.25 -16.09
C LYS A 167 15.86 -7.75 -15.88
N GLY A 168 14.58 -8.11 -15.76
CA GLY A 168 14.16 -9.49 -15.57
C GLY A 168 13.99 -9.89 -14.08
N VAL A 169 14.49 -9.10 -13.16
CA VAL A 169 14.22 -9.30 -11.73
C VAL A 169 12.85 -8.69 -11.40
N ARG A 170 11.98 -9.48 -10.77
CA ARG A 170 10.67 -9.01 -10.33
C ARG A 170 10.81 -8.07 -9.14
N VAL A 171 10.27 -6.88 -9.26
CA VAL A 171 10.18 -5.90 -8.18
C VAL A 171 8.71 -5.53 -7.98
N VAL A 172 8.28 -5.56 -6.75
CA VAL A 172 6.96 -5.13 -6.32
C VAL A 172 7.14 -4.00 -5.33
N ASN A 173 6.72 -2.79 -5.69
CA ASN A 173 7.02 -1.61 -4.88
C ASN A 173 5.84 -0.67 -4.71
N LYS A 174 5.91 0.14 -3.66
CA LYS A 174 5.04 1.30 -3.46
C LYS A 174 5.90 2.52 -3.21
N VAL A 175 5.84 3.45 -4.13
CA VAL A 175 6.51 4.74 -4.01
C VAL A 175 5.59 5.77 -3.35
N GLY A 176 6.19 6.70 -2.61
CA GLY A 176 5.53 7.85 -2.01
C GLY A 176 6.25 9.15 -2.35
N PHE A 177 5.50 10.12 -2.86
CA PHE A 177 5.97 11.48 -3.08
C PHE A 177 5.11 12.44 -2.28
N LEU A 178 5.75 13.44 -1.68
CA LEU A 178 5.08 14.53 -1.01
C LEU A 178 5.83 15.82 -1.28
N PHE A 179 5.13 16.79 -1.88
CA PHE A 179 5.68 18.08 -2.26
C PHE A 179 4.94 19.21 -1.53
N GLY A 180 5.60 20.35 -1.38
CA GLY A 180 4.94 21.57 -0.88
C GLY A 180 4.92 21.74 0.63
N GLY A 181 5.72 20.98 1.38
CA GLY A 181 5.99 21.20 2.80
C GLY A 181 7.33 21.94 3.03
N LYS A 182 7.81 21.93 4.28
CA LYS A 182 9.17 22.40 4.60
C LYS A 182 10.24 21.55 3.89
N GLU A 183 9.94 20.29 3.63
CA GLU A 183 10.79 19.33 2.96
C GLU A 183 9.97 18.50 1.99
N ASN A 184 10.55 18.18 0.83
CA ASN A 184 10.00 17.20 -0.09
C ASN A 184 10.38 15.80 0.40
N THR A 185 9.41 14.88 0.37
CA THR A 185 9.67 13.49 0.75
C THR A 185 9.60 12.61 -0.49
N TYR A 186 10.61 11.76 -0.64
CA TYR A 186 10.66 10.67 -1.59
C TYR A 186 10.86 9.38 -0.80
N SER A 187 10.00 8.42 -0.98
CA SER A 187 10.07 7.14 -0.28
C SER A 187 9.69 6.01 -1.22
N ASP A 188 10.29 4.85 -1.05
CA ASP A 188 9.92 3.63 -1.76
C ASP A 188 10.08 2.42 -0.85
N ALA A 189 9.12 1.52 -0.90
CA ALA A 189 9.14 0.25 -0.20
C ALA A 189 8.91 -0.87 -1.20
N ALA A 190 9.78 -1.88 -1.22
CA ALA A 190 9.73 -2.93 -2.21
C ALA A 190 10.02 -4.33 -1.63
N THR A 191 9.47 -5.34 -2.31
CA THR A 191 10.02 -6.70 -2.30
C THR A 191 10.67 -6.95 -3.65
N VAL A 192 11.93 -7.37 -3.64
CA VAL A 192 12.71 -7.73 -4.82
C VAL A 192 12.85 -9.25 -4.84
N PHE A 193 12.38 -9.91 -5.89
CA PHE A 193 12.45 -11.35 -6.09
C PHE A 193 13.64 -11.67 -6.98
N ALA A 194 14.81 -11.86 -6.36
CA ALA A 194 16.05 -12.17 -7.08
C ALA A 194 16.45 -13.63 -6.84
N ASN A 195 17.04 -14.26 -7.86
CA ASN A 195 17.45 -15.66 -7.77
C ASN A 195 18.34 -15.88 -6.54
N ASN A 196 17.87 -16.72 -5.61
CA ASN A 196 18.53 -17.11 -4.37
C ASN A 196 18.68 -16.03 -3.28
N THR A 197 18.05 -14.87 -3.42
CA THR A 197 18.13 -13.82 -2.40
C THR A 197 16.99 -12.81 -2.56
N ASP A 198 15.84 -13.12 -1.97
CA ASP A 198 14.70 -12.20 -1.97
C ASP A 198 14.83 -11.16 -0.85
N TYR A 199 14.55 -9.90 -1.13
CA TYR A 199 14.61 -8.80 -0.15
C TYR A 199 13.61 -7.67 -0.43
#